data_0f222af4bdbf04109c1d29f1597adc04
#
_entry.id   0f222af4bdbf04109c1d29f1597adc04
#
_cell.length_a   1.000
_cell.length_b   1.000
_cell.length_c   1.000
_cell.angle_alpha   90.00
_cell.angle_beta   90.00
_cell.angle_gamma   90.00
#
_symmetry.space_group_name_H-M   'P 1'
#
loop_
_entity.id
_entity.type
_entity.pdbx_description
1 polymer ?
#
loop_
_entity_poly.entity_id
_entity_poly.type
_entity_poly.pdbx_seq_one_letter_code
_entity_poly.pdbx_strand_id
1 'polypeptide(L)'
;SCGIDPSFPPYLSTFNFQLSINMRGLVIKNTGSWYTVRTDDGRDIESKIKGNFRLKDIRTTNPVAVGDRVDIDINAEGTAFITKIEDRKNYIIRRASNLSKQSHIIAANVDQAMLIVTVNYPITTTVFIDRFLATAEAYRVPVKLVFNKIDRYHGGDRELLDDLVNLYTTIGYPCSMLCARTEEGLDVLKEDLKGRITLLSGHSGVGKSTIINKLIPGVNLRTGDISEYHNKGMHTTTFSEMIPLLDGGYLIDTPGIKGFGTFDMEEEEVGHYFKEIFEYSAQCKYG
;
A
#
# COMPACT_ATOMS: atom_id res chain seq x y z
N SER A 1 23.78 -38.49 69.32
CA SER A 1 24.23 -37.21 68.71
C SER A 1 24.64 -37.45 67.26
N CYS A 2 23.74 -37.26 66.39
CA CYS A 2 24.01 -37.15 64.93
C CYS A 2 23.80 -35.71 64.53
N GLY A 3 24.90 -35.02 64.19
CA GLY A 3 24.91 -33.67 63.66
C GLY A 3 24.37 -33.65 62.27
N ILE A 4 23.43 -32.72 61.99
CA ILE A 4 22.96 -32.40 60.72
C ILE A 4 23.81 -31.22 60.20
N ASP A 5 24.52 -31.42 59.08
CA ASP A 5 25.36 -30.45 58.41
C ASP A 5 24.45 -29.47 57.62
N PRO A 6 24.54 -28.13 57.86
CA PRO A 6 23.73 -27.14 57.18
C PRO A 6 24.52 -26.47 56.01
N SER A 7 24.86 -27.22 55.00
CA SER A 7 25.47 -26.64 53.78
C SER A 7 24.77 -27.07 52.48
N PHE A 8 23.51 -26.64 52.31
CA PHE A 8 22.90 -26.59 51.00
C PHE A 8 22.82 -25.12 50.53
N PRO A 9 23.42 -24.78 49.41
CA PRO A 9 23.30 -23.43 48.89
C PRO A 9 21.90 -23.22 48.31
N PRO A 10 21.26 -22.06 48.57
CA PRO A 10 19.98 -21.71 47.96
C PRO A 10 20.22 -21.14 46.54
N TYR A 11 20.50 -22.00 45.58
CA TYR A 11 20.39 -21.62 44.15
C TYR A 11 19.06 -22.12 43.58
N LEU A 12 17.96 -21.61 44.09
CA LEU A 12 16.75 -21.45 43.29
C LEU A 12 16.86 -20.11 42.61
N SER A 13 17.65 -20.07 41.53
CA SER A 13 17.51 -19.03 40.54
C SER A 13 16.07 -19.13 39.99
N THR A 14 15.25 -18.17 40.38
CA THR A 14 13.97 -17.88 39.74
C THR A 14 14.23 -17.70 38.26
N PHE A 15 14.09 -18.76 37.49
CA PHE A 15 13.88 -18.68 36.07
C PHE A 15 12.54 -17.96 35.93
N ASN A 16 12.60 -16.63 35.80
CA ASN A 16 11.50 -15.86 35.26
C ASN A 16 11.32 -16.33 33.80
N PHE A 17 10.50 -17.36 33.63
CA PHE A 17 9.92 -17.68 32.35
C PHE A 17 9.01 -16.49 31.99
N GLN A 18 9.59 -15.46 31.37
CA GLN A 18 8.83 -14.43 30.70
C GLN A 18 8.11 -15.16 29.57
N LEU A 19 6.85 -15.49 29.76
CA LEU A 19 5.94 -15.93 28.73
C LEU A 19 5.76 -14.75 27.77
N SER A 20 6.67 -14.61 26.82
CA SER A 20 6.45 -13.74 25.68
C SER A 20 5.51 -14.48 24.72
N ILE A 21 4.33 -13.91 24.48
CA ILE A 21 3.41 -14.44 23.50
C ILE A 21 3.87 -13.88 22.15
N ASN A 22 4.44 -14.76 21.33
CA ASN A 22 4.82 -14.41 19.94
C ASN A 22 3.59 -14.58 19.04
N MET A 23 3.23 -13.55 18.30
CA MET A 23 2.12 -13.54 17.37
C MET A 23 2.55 -12.94 16.02
N ARG A 24 1.91 -13.39 14.95
CA ARG A 24 2.08 -12.85 13.60
C ARG A 24 0.92 -11.94 13.24
N GLY A 25 1.21 -10.96 12.39
CA GLY A 25 0.17 -10.07 11.90
C GLY A 25 0.62 -9.18 10.75
N LEU A 26 -0.33 -8.40 10.28
CA LEU A 26 -0.21 -7.43 9.20
C LEU A 26 -0.25 -6.03 9.80
N VAL A 27 0.71 -5.19 9.44
CA VAL A 27 0.70 -3.77 9.83
C VAL A 27 -0.35 -3.05 8.99
N ILE A 28 -1.42 -2.59 9.63
CA ILE A 28 -2.54 -1.91 8.95
C ILE A 28 -2.53 -0.39 9.15
N LYS A 29 -1.80 0.10 10.13
CA LYS A 29 -1.67 1.54 10.42
C LYS A 29 -0.30 1.89 10.97
N ASN A 30 0.21 3.06 10.56
CA ASN A 30 1.46 3.61 11.04
C ASN A 30 1.23 5.07 11.43
N THR A 31 1.51 5.42 12.69
CA THR A 31 1.42 6.78 13.23
C THR A 31 2.80 7.37 13.57
N GLY A 32 3.86 6.81 13.00
CA GLY A 32 5.26 7.20 13.23
C GLY A 32 5.89 6.53 14.45
N SER A 33 5.27 6.58 15.61
CA SER A 33 5.76 5.96 16.85
C SER A 33 5.05 4.66 17.21
N TRP A 34 3.84 4.49 16.71
CA TRP A 34 2.99 3.33 16.96
C TRP A 34 2.49 2.71 15.66
N TYR A 35 2.28 1.41 15.71
CA TYR A 35 1.79 0.59 14.61
C TYR A 35 0.60 -0.21 15.09
N THR A 36 -0.50 -0.17 14.37
CA THR A 36 -1.59 -1.11 14.59
C THR A 36 -1.30 -2.36 13.76
N VAL A 37 -1.13 -3.48 14.44
CA VAL A 37 -0.91 -4.79 13.82
C VAL A 37 -2.17 -5.61 13.95
N ARG A 38 -2.76 -6.01 12.83
CA ARG A 38 -3.84 -6.99 12.79
C ARG A 38 -3.25 -8.39 12.79
N THR A 39 -3.43 -9.10 13.89
CA THR A 39 -2.95 -10.46 14.06
C THR A 39 -3.71 -11.45 13.19
N ASP A 40 -3.13 -12.62 12.94
CA ASP A 40 -3.75 -13.66 12.09
C ASP A 40 -5.06 -14.20 12.70
N ASP A 41 -5.28 -14.02 14.02
CA ASP A 41 -6.54 -14.31 14.71
C ASP A 41 -7.55 -13.15 14.69
N GLY A 42 -7.25 -12.06 13.96
CA GLY A 42 -8.16 -10.94 13.69
C GLY A 42 -8.20 -9.83 14.74
N ARG A 43 -7.30 -9.84 15.74
CA ARG A 43 -7.20 -8.77 16.74
C ARG A 43 -6.29 -7.64 16.27
N ASP A 44 -6.65 -6.41 16.59
CA ASP A 44 -5.82 -5.23 16.36
C ASP A 44 -5.03 -4.91 17.63
N ILE A 45 -3.70 -4.90 17.49
CA ILE A 45 -2.77 -4.70 18.61
C ILE A 45 -1.86 -3.51 18.32
N GLU A 46 -1.90 -2.52 19.23
CA GLU A 46 -0.99 -1.38 19.18
C GLU A 46 0.42 -1.81 19.60
N SER A 47 1.36 -1.63 18.69
CA SER A 47 2.74 -2.13 18.84
C SER A 47 3.76 -1.03 18.63
N LYS A 48 4.92 -1.17 19.23
CA LYS A 48 6.12 -0.33 19.01
C LYS A 48 7.23 -1.15 18.36
N ILE A 49 8.22 -0.46 17.79
CA ILE A 49 9.45 -1.12 17.36
C ILE A 49 10.39 -1.27 18.55
N LYS A 50 11.01 -2.44 18.69
CA LYS A 50 12.06 -2.65 19.71
C LYS A 50 13.31 -1.85 19.33
N GLY A 51 13.86 -1.06 20.26
CA GLY A 51 14.83 0.02 20.06
C GLY A 51 16.12 -0.25 19.24
N ASN A 52 16.44 -1.50 18.88
CA ASN A 52 17.61 -1.88 18.08
C ASN A 52 17.25 -2.45 16.71
N PHE A 53 16.03 -2.22 16.24
CA PHE A 53 15.56 -2.76 14.96
C PHE A 53 16.22 -1.99 13.80
N ARG A 54 17.20 -2.60 13.13
CA ARG A 54 17.83 -2.07 11.92
C ARG A 54 17.57 -3.04 10.78
N LEU A 55 16.88 -2.58 9.75
CA LEU A 55 16.86 -3.31 8.48
C LEU A 55 18.26 -3.23 7.86
N LYS A 56 18.83 -4.39 7.52
CA LYS A 56 20.02 -4.45 6.68
C LYS A 56 19.70 -3.74 5.37
N ASP A 57 20.55 -2.81 4.98
CA ASP A 57 20.57 -2.13 3.67
C ASP A 57 19.57 -0.99 3.40
N ILE A 58 18.65 -0.65 4.31
CA ILE A 58 17.75 0.49 4.11
C ILE A 58 17.97 1.54 5.20
N ARG A 59 18.53 2.69 4.84
CA ARG A 59 18.65 3.87 5.73
C ARG A 59 17.32 4.62 5.77
N THR A 60 16.36 4.11 6.51
CA THR A 60 15.09 4.79 6.76
C THR A 60 14.95 5.15 8.23
N THR A 61 14.29 6.27 8.51
CA THR A 61 13.91 6.64 9.88
C THR A 61 12.81 5.74 10.43
N ASN A 62 12.04 5.09 9.55
CA ASN A 62 10.92 4.25 9.91
C ASN A 62 10.97 2.95 9.11
N PRO A 63 11.50 1.85 9.71
CA PRO A 63 11.73 0.60 8.98
C PRO A 63 10.43 -0.18 8.70
N VAL A 64 9.34 0.08 9.43
CA VAL A 64 8.06 -0.63 9.30
C VAL A 64 7.06 0.23 8.52
N ALA A 65 6.38 -0.37 7.56
CA ALA A 65 5.37 0.27 6.73
C ALA A 65 4.03 -0.49 6.79
N VAL A 66 2.94 0.15 6.39
CA VAL A 66 1.67 -0.57 6.19
C VAL A 66 1.83 -1.65 5.12
N GLY A 67 1.20 -2.79 5.34
CA GLY A 67 1.38 -3.97 4.48
C GLY A 67 2.54 -4.89 4.87
N ASP A 68 3.38 -4.52 5.84
CA ASP A 68 4.39 -5.43 6.37
C ASP A 68 3.77 -6.58 7.15
N ARG A 69 4.25 -7.79 6.90
CA ARG A 69 4.05 -8.94 7.77
C ARG A 69 5.10 -8.93 8.87
N VAL A 70 4.66 -9.02 10.12
CA VAL A 70 5.53 -8.86 11.28
C VAL A 70 5.26 -9.90 12.35
N ASP A 71 6.32 -10.23 13.11
CA ASP A 71 6.20 -10.93 14.38
C ASP A 71 6.16 -9.88 15.50
N ILE A 72 5.24 -10.05 16.45
CA ILE A 72 5.11 -9.20 17.63
C ILE A 72 5.24 -10.05 18.91
N ASP A 73 5.95 -9.50 19.89
CA ASP A 73 6.04 -10.05 21.23
C ASP A 73 5.32 -9.14 22.22
N ILE A 74 4.49 -9.72 23.07
CA ILE A 74 3.84 -8.99 24.17
C ILE A 74 4.63 -9.25 25.44
N ASN A 75 5.11 -8.18 26.09
CA ASN A 75 5.83 -8.29 27.36
C ASN A 75 4.87 -8.52 28.54
N ALA A 76 5.41 -8.78 29.71
CA ALA A 76 4.64 -9.02 30.94
C ALA A 76 3.75 -7.81 31.36
N GLU A 77 4.07 -6.60 30.87
CA GLU A 77 3.33 -5.36 31.12
C GLU A 77 2.21 -5.14 30.11
N GLY A 78 2.02 -6.04 29.14
CA GLY A 78 1.00 -5.96 28.09
C GLY A 78 1.39 -5.05 26.92
N THR A 79 2.63 -4.57 26.85
CA THR A 79 3.11 -3.78 25.70
C THR A 79 3.60 -4.70 24.59
N ALA A 80 3.09 -4.48 23.37
CA ALA A 80 3.50 -5.23 22.19
C ALA A 80 4.68 -4.56 21.48
N PHE A 81 5.63 -5.38 21.03
CA PHE A 81 6.80 -4.94 20.28
C PHE A 81 6.95 -5.73 18.99
N ILE A 82 7.15 -5.03 17.90
CA ILE A 82 7.55 -5.64 16.61
C ILE A 82 9.00 -6.11 16.77
N THR A 83 9.21 -7.40 16.57
CA THR A 83 10.51 -8.06 16.75
C THR A 83 11.12 -8.51 15.42
N LYS A 84 10.29 -8.70 14.39
CA LYS A 84 10.73 -9.11 13.07
C LYS A 84 9.81 -8.56 11.99
N ILE A 85 10.37 -8.23 10.83
CA ILE A 85 9.65 -7.98 9.57
C ILE A 85 9.97 -9.14 8.63
N GLU A 86 8.95 -9.71 7.99
CA GLU A 86 9.13 -10.72 6.95
C GLU A 86 9.66 -10.07 5.65
N ASP A 87 10.25 -10.87 4.77
CA ASP A 87 10.74 -10.40 3.48
C ASP A 87 9.59 -9.81 2.66
N ARG A 88 9.84 -8.63 2.09
CA ARG A 88 8.86 -7.92 1.27
C ARG A 88 8.93 -8.39 -0.17
N LYS A 89 7.78 -8.66 -0.79
CA LYS A 89 7.72 -8.90 -2.25
C LYS A 89 7.94 -7.63 -3.05
N ASN A 90 7.48 -6.50 -2.52
CA ASN A 90 7.68 -5.16 -3.07
C ASN A 90 7.47 -4.11 -1.97
N TYR A 91 7.84 -2.88 -2.24
CA TYR A 91 7.58 -1.74 -1.36
C TYR A 91 7.59 -0.43 -2.15
N ILE A 92 6.85 0.56 -1.71
CA ILE A 92 6.73 1.87 -2.33
C ILE A 92 7.44 2.90 -1.45
N ILE A 93 8.34 3.68 -2.05
CA ILE A 93 9.12 4.71 -1.36
C ILE A 93 8.59 6.09 -1.75
N ARG A 94 8.56 6.99 -0.78
CA ARG A 94 8.45 8.43 -0.99
C ARG A 94 9.81 9.06 -0.71
N ARG A 95 10.40 9.74 -1.69
CA ARG A 95 11.57 10.58 -1.45
C ARG A 95 11.14 11.84 -0.69
N ALA A 96 11.92 12.23 0.31
CA ALA A 96 11.72 13.52 0.98
C ALA A 96 12.09 14.65 0.01
N SER A 97 11.22 15.65 -0.09
CA SER A 97 11.36 16.79 -1.02
C SER A 97 12.48 17.76 -0.64
N ASN A 98 13.14 17.61 0.49
CA ASN A 98 14.21 18.49 0.97
C ASN A 98 15.41 17.68 1.43
N LEU A 99 16.58 17.92 0.82
CA LEU A 99 17.98 17.72 1.27
C LEU A 99 18.32 16.53 2.21
N SER A 100 17.36 15.86 2.81
CA SER A 100 17.58 14.64 3.58
C SER A 100 17.58 13.46 2.62
N LYS A 101 18.72 12.76 2.52
CA LYS A 101 18.86 11.48 1.78
C LYS A 101 18.01 10.33 2.38
N GLN A 102 16.96 10.65 3.11
CA GLN A 102 16.12 9.67 3.79
C GLN A 102 14.87 9.43 2.97
N SER A 103 14.71 8.22 2.50
CA SER A 103 13.48 7.74 1.86
C SER A 103 12.55 7.13 2.92
N HIS A 104 11.25 7.35 2.78
CA HIS A 104 10.23 6.75 3.64
C HIS A 104 9.48 5.68 2.87
N ILE A 105 9.48 4.46 3.39
CA ILE A 105 8.62 3.40 2.85
C ILE A 105 7.19 3.71 3.31
N ILE A 106 6.29 3.86 2.36
CA ILE A 106 4.88 4.23 2.62
C ILE A 106 3.94 3.03 2.60
N ALA A 107 4.27 2.01 1.81
CA ALA A 107 3.55 0.76 1.75
C ALA A 107 4.48 -0.39 1.34
N ALA A 108 4.15 -1.60 1.79
CA ALA A 108 4.84 -2.84 1.43
C ALA A 108 3.84 -3.93 1.06
N ASN A 109 4.32 -4.94 0.34
CA ASN A 109 3.54 -6.13 -0.03
C ASN A 109 2.22 -5.80 -0.76
N VAL A 110 2.24 -4.76 -1.60
CA VAL A 110 1.10 -4.35 -2.41
C VAL A 110 0.84 -5.41 -3.48
N ASP A 111 -0.40 -5.93 -3.55
CA ASP A 111 -0.77 -6.96 -4.52
C ASP A 111 -1.03 -6.36 -5.90
N GLN A 112 -1.61 -5.18 -5.94
CA GLN A 112 -1.92 -4.45 -7.16
C GLN A 112 -2.12 -2.97 -6.90
N ALA A 113 -1.97 -2.16 -7.96
CA ALA A 113 -2.43 -0.78 -8.01
C ALA A 113 -3.60 -0.66 -8.99
N MET A 114 -4.62 0.10 -8.62
CA MET A 114 -5.72 0.46 -9.50
C MET A 114 -5.64 1.95 -9.79
N LEU A 115 -5.42 2.29 -11.05
CA LEU A 115 -5.45 3.68 -11.51
C LEU A 115 -6.84 4.00 -12.04
N ILE A 116 -7.54 4.90 -11.35
CA ILE A 116 -8.84 5.40 -11.81
C ILE A 116 -8.61 6.48 -12.85
N VAL A 117 -9.09 6.22 -14.04
CA VAL A 117 -8.92 7.05 -15.24
C VAL A 117 -10.27 7.60 -15.68
N THR A 118 -10.27 8.82 -16.18
CA THR A 118 -11.44 9.41 -16.87
C THR A 118 -10.99 10.02 -18.20
N VAL A 119 -11.75 9.73 -19.27
CA VAL A 119 -11.50 10.29 -20.61
C VAL A 119 -11.76 11.79 -20.58
N ASN A 120 -12.83 12.19 -19.89
CA ASN A 120 -13.22 13.58 -19.71
C ASN A 120 -13.80 13.79 -18.30
N TYR A 121 -13.86 15.06 -17.85
CA TYR A 121 -14.50 15.48 -16.58
C TYR A 121 -13.93 14.86 -15.28
N PRO A 122 -12.62 14.99 -14.97
CA PRO A 122 -11.54 15.64 -15.70
C PRO A 122 -10.86 14.70 -16.70
N ILE A 123 -10.05 15.27 -17.60
CA ILE A 123 -9.21 14.50 -18.51
C ILE A 123 -8.05 13.89 -17.70
N THR A 124 -7.83 12.58 -17.85
CA THR A 124 -6.59 11.92 -17.47
C THR A 124 -5.73 11.74 -18.71
N THR A 125 -4.60 12.43 -18.77
CA THR A 125 -3.72 12.37 -19.94
C THR A 125 -2.98 11.04 -20.02
N THR A 126 -2.67 10.57 -21.25
CA THR A 126 -1.84 9.36 -21.46
C THR A 126 -0.48 9.50 -20.80
N VAL A 127 0.14 10.67 -20.85
CA VAL A 127 1.41 10.94 -20.14
C VAL A 127 1.33 10.64 -18.65
N PHE A 128 0.21 10.97 -18.01
CA PHE A 128 0.03 10.62 -16.58
C PHE A 128 -0.14 9.12 -16.38
N ILE A 129 -0.92 8.46 -17.25
CA ILE A 129 -1.12 7.01 -17.20
C ILE A 129 0.24 6.31 -17.37
N ASP A 130 0.99 6.66 -18.41
CA ASP A 130 2.26 6.03 -18.76
C ASP A 130 3.32 6.20 -17.64
N ARG A 131 3.41 7.40 -17.05
CA ARG A 131 4.28 7.62 -15.88
C ARG A 131 3.88 6.79 -14.68
N PHE A 132 2.57 6.64 -14.45
CA PHE A 132 2.08 5.79 -13.37
C PHE A 132 2.45 4.32 -13.61
N LEU A 133 2.24 3.83 -14.83
CA LEU A 133 2.57 2.46 -15.23
C LEU A 133 4.07 2.18 -15.08
N ALA A 134 4.93 3.04 -15.63
CA ALA A 134 6.39 2.91 -15.50
C ALA A 134 6.84 2.91 -14.02
N THR A 135 6.27 3.78 -13.20
CA THR A 135 6.56 3.81 -11.76
C THR A 135 6.15 2.50 -11.08
N ALA A 136 4.98 1.96 -11.41
CA ALA A 136 4.49 0.72 -10.84
C ALA A 136 5.36 -0.48 -11.23
N GLU A 137 5.84 -0.52 -12.48
CA GLU A 137 6.79 -1.53 -12.95
C GLU A 137 8.12 -1.45 -12.17
N ALA A 138 8.65 -0.23 -11.96
CA ALA A 138 9.86 -0.04 -11.15
C ALA A 138 9.72 -0.58 -9.72
N TYR A 139 8.51 -0.50 -9.15
CA TYR A 139 8.20 -1.06 -7.83
C TYR A 139 7.69 -2.51 -7.87
N ARG A 140 7.57 -3.12 -9.04
CA ARG A 140 7.03 -4.48 -9.23
C ARG A 140 5.61 -4.63 -8.68
N VAL A 141 4.77 -3.61 -8.91
CA VAL A 141 3.38 -3.59 -8.52
C VAL A 141 2.51 -3.74 -9.78
N PRO A 142 1.76 -4.84 -9.93
CA PRO A 142 0.84 -5.01 -11.05
C PRO A 142 -0.21 -3.89 -11.08
N VAL A 143 -0.53 -3.37 -12.27
CA VAL A 143 -1.51 -2.29 -12.44
C VAL A 143 -2.73 -2.77 -13.20
N LYS A 144 -3.89 -2.32 -12.76
CA LYS A 144 -5.16 -2.37 -13.50
C LYS A 144 -5.66 -0.93 -13.74
N LEU A 145 -6.05 -0.62 -14.97
CA LEU A 145 -6.70 0.64 -15.30
C LEU A 145 -8.22 0.51 -15.15
N VAL A 146 -8.84 1.48 -14.47
CA VAL A 146 -10.29 1.50 -14.25
C VAL A 146 -10.85 2.78 -14.84
N PHE A 147 -11.47 2.68 -16.01
CA PHE A 147 -12.10 3.80 -16.69
C PHE A 147 -13.47 4.09 -16.07
N ASN A 148 -13.56 5.20 -15.33
CA ASN A 148 -14.77 5.58 -14.60
C ASN A 148 -15.59 6.64 -15.37
N LYS A 149 -16.83 6.83 -14.96
CA LYS A 149 -17.80 7.78 -15.51
C LYS A 149 -18.23 7.47 -16.95
N ILE A 150 -18.30 6.19 -17.28
CA ILE A 150 -18.67 5.73 -18.64
C ILE A 150 -20.07 6.20 -19.07
N ASP A 151 -20.94 6.54 -18.12
CA ASP A 151 -22.26 7.13 -18.34
C ASP A 151 -22.21 8.53 -18.98
N ARG A 152 -21.04 9.17 -18.99
CA ARG A 152 -20.87 10.55 -19.50
C ARG A 152 -20.24 10.62 -20.87
N TYR A 153 -19.80 9.51 -21.44
CA TYR A 153 -19.05 9.50 -22.70
C TYR A 153 -19.97 9.20 -23.88
N HIS A 154 -20.03 10.15 -24.82
CA HIS A 154 -20.80 10.07 -26.06
C HIS A 154 -19.94 10.54 -27.22
N GLY A 155 -20.24 10.04 -28.45
CA GLY A 155 -19.50 10.43 -29.66
C GLY A 155 -17.98 10.20 -29.49
N GLY A 156 -17.18 11.23 -29.76
CA GLY A 156 -15.72 11.15 -29.72
C GLY A 156 -15.14 10.75 -28.37
N ASP A 157 -15.79 11.07 -27.22
CA ASP A 157 -15.32 10.59 -25.90
C ASP A 157 -15.47 9.07 -25.78
N ARG A 158 -16.51 8.48 -26.41
CA ARG A 158 -16.70 7.03 -26.41
C ARG A 158 -15.67 6.33 -27.30
N GLU A 159 -15.43 6.86 -28.47
CA GLU A 159 -14.40 6.37 -29.38
C GLU A 159 -13.03 6.41 -28.73
N LEU A 160 -12.69 7.54 -28.10
CA LEU A 160 -11.43 7.67 -27.34
C LEU A 160 -11.32 6.67 -26.17
N LEU A 161 -12.41 6.40 -25.45
CA LEU A 161 -12.44 5.36 -24.42
C LEU A 161 -12.07 3.99 -24.98
N ASP A 162 -12.73 3.61 -26.08
CA ASP A 162 -12.53 2.30 -26.72
C ASP A 162 -11.10 2.18 -27.26
N ASP A 163 -10.52 3.25 -27.82
CA ASP A 163 -9.14 3.31 -28.30
C ASP A 163 -8.14 3.15 -27.13
N LEU A 164 -8.35 3.86 -26.03
CA LEU A 164 -7.48 3.75 -24.85
C LEU A 164 -7.55 2.37 -24.19
N VAL A 165 -8.74 1.80 -24.05
CA VAL A 165 -8.91 0.43 -23.52
C VAL A 165 -8.19 -0.57 -24.40
N ASN A 166 -8.34 -0.46 -25.73
CA ASN A 166 -7.65 -1.34 -26.69
C ASN A 166 -6.13 -1.18 -26.60
N LEU A 167 -5.63 0.07 -26.59
CA LEU A 167 -4.20 0.36 -26.46
C LEU A 167 -3.59 -0.32 -25.22
N TYR A 168 -4.10 0.00 -24.03
CA TYR A 168 -3.51 -0.47 -22.78
C TYR A 168 -3.69 -1.98 -22.59
N THR A 169 -4.78 -2.56 -23.06
CA THR A 169 -4.97 -4.01 -23.05
C THR A 169 -3.97 -4.71 -23.96
N THR A 170 -3.70 -4.16 -25.15
CA THR A 170 -2.75 -4.71 -26.12
C THR A 170 -1.32 -4.73 -25.57
N ILE A 171 -0.91 -3.69 -24.82
CA ILE A 171 0.40 -3.65 -24.18
C ILE A 171 0.45 -4.37 -22.81
N GLY A 172 -0.63 -5.10 -22.46
CA GLY A 172 -0.63 -6.05 -21.35
C GLY A 172 -1.15 -5.50 -20.02
N TYR A 173 -1.82 -4.33 -20.00
CA TYR A 173 -2.45 -3.82 -18.78
C TYR A 173 -3.95 -4.12 -18.76
N PRO A 174 -4.44 -4.89 -17.77
CA PRO A 174 -5.87 -5.13 -17.62
C PRO A 174 -6.67 -3.83 -17.50
N CYS A 175 -7.75 -3.71 -18.25
CA CYS A 175 -8.66 -2.58 -18.22
C CYS A 175 -10.04 -3.02 -17.76
N SER A 176 -10.76 -2.17 -17.03
CA SER A 176 -12.17 -2.32 -16.74
C SER A 176 -12.89 -0.99 -16.85
N MET A 177 -14.18 -1.06 -17.14
CA MET A 177 -15.06 0.10 -17.26
C MET A 177 -15.99 0.15 -16.05
N LEU A 178 -16.23 1.36 -15.54
CA LEU A 178 -17.00 1.59 -14.33
C LEU A 178 -17.85 2.86 -14.45
N CYS A 179 -19.05 2.80 -13.91
CA CYS A 179 -19.81 3.97 -13.53
C CYS A 179 -20.09 3.90 -12.01
N ALA A 180 -19.29 4.58 -11.21
CA ALA A 180 -19.46 4.57 -9.74
C ALA A 180 -20.80 5.14 -9.30
N ARG A 181 -21.47 5.97 -10.13
CA ARG A 181 -22.77 6.57 -9.82
C ARG A 181 -23.91 5.56 -9.97
N THR A 182 -23.92 4.79 -11.06
CA THR A 182 -24.96 3.78 -11.36
C THR A 182 -24.59 2.38 -10.87
N GLU A 183 -23.38 2.21 -10.33
CA GLU A 183 -22.77 0.95 -9.90
C GLU A 183 -22.48 -0.05 -11.03
N GLU A 184 -22.62 0.35 -12.29
CA GLU A 184 -22.25 -0.46 -13.44
C GLU A 184 -20.73 -0.81 -13.38
N GLY A 185 -20.40 -2.09 -13.42
CA GLY A 185 -19.01 -2.58 -13.31
C GLY A 185 -18.47 -2.65 -11.88
N LEU A 186 -19.25 -2.26 -10.85
CA LEU A 186 -18.79 -2.26 -9.45
C LEU A 186 -18.54 -3.68 -8.93
N ASP A 187 -19.33 -4.65 -9.35
CA ASP A 187 -19.18 -6.05 -8.91
C ASP A 187 -17.87 -6.67 -9.43
N VAL A 188 -17.48 -6.34 -10.67
CA VAL A 188 -16.17 -6.74 -11.22
C VAL A 188 -15.04 -6.13 -10.40
N LEU A 189 -15.19 -4.86 -10.02
CA LEU A 189 -14.20 -4.18 -9.18
C LEU A 189 -14.09 -4.83 -7.79
N LYS A 190 -15.21 -5.22 -7.16
CA LYS A 190 -15.22 -5.92 -5.87
C LYS A 190 -14.47 -7.25 -5.94
N GLU A 191 -14.73 -8.07 -6.96
CA GLU A 191 -14.01 -9.34 -7.15
C GLU A 191 -12.51 -9.14 -7.36
N ASP A 192 -12.11 -8.11 -8.11
CA ASP A 192 -10.70 -7.76 -8.32
C ASP A 192 -9.99 -7.33 -7.01
N LEU A 193 -10.73 -6.76 -6.08
CA LEU A 193 -10.21 -6.28 -4.79
C LEU A 193 -10.14 -7.36 -3.71
N LYS A 194 -10.92 -8.41 -3.86
CA LYS A 194 -11.11 -9.45 -2.85
C LYS A 194 -9.81 -10.11 -2.42
N GLY A 195 -9.54 -10.09 -1.13
CA GLY A 195 -8.36 -10.69 -0.52
C GLY A 195 -7.02 -10.03 -0.89
N ARG A 196 -7.03 -8.87 -1.55
CA ARG A 196 -5.82 -8.19 -2.03
C ARG A 196 -5.56 -6.89 -1.29
N ILE A 197 -4.27 -6.57 -1.16
CA ILE A 197 -3.81 -5.24 -0.74
C ILE A 197 -3.70 -4.39 -2.00
N THR A 198 -4.64 -3.45 -2.17
CA THR A 198 -4.77 -2.64 -3.38
C THR A 198 -4.46 -1.18 -3.10
N LEU A 199 -3.53 -0.62 -3.89
CA LEU A 199 -3.29 0.82 -3.95
C LEU A 199 -4.28 1.46 -4.91
N LEU A 200 -5.14 2.38 -4.42
CA LEU A 200 -6.07 3.11 -5.26
C LEU A 200 -5.51 4.50 -5.59
N SER A 201 -5.34 4.80 -6.88
CA SER A 201 -4.76 6.06 -7.36
C SER A 201 -5.60 6.71 -8.47
N GLY A 202 -5.28 7.94 -8.82
CA GLY A 202 -5.92 8.73 -9.88
C GLY A 202 -6.01 10.21 -9.53
N HIS A 203 -6.27 11.06 -10.50
CA HIS A 203 -6.41 12.50 -10.30
C HIS A 203 -7.56 12.90 -9.37
N SER A 204 -7.53 14.14 -8.90
CA SER A 204 -8.69 14.73 -8.22
C SER A 204 -9.90 14.76 -9.18
N GLY A 205 -11.07 14.43 -8.66
CA GLY A 205 -12.31 14.47 -9.44
C GLY A 205 -12.59 13.25 -10.33
N VAL A 206 -11.71 12.26 -10.46
CA VAL A 206 -11.96 11.03 -11.26
C VAL A 206 -12.99 10.08 -10.62
N GLY A 207 -13.38 10.32 -9.35
CA GLY A 207 -14.43 9.58 -8.67
C GLY A 207 -13.94 8.57 -7.62
N LYS A 208 -12.69 8.65 -7.16
CA LYS A 208 -12.14 7.76 -6.11
C LYS A 208 -13.00 7.72 -4.86
N SER A 209 -13.36 8.89 -4.29
CA SER A 209 -14.21 8.96 -3.09
C SER A 209 -15.57 8.30 -3.29
N THR A 210 -16.17 8.46 -4.48
CA THR A 210 -17.44 7.82 -4.81
C THR A 210 -17.29 6.31 -4.85
N ILE A 211 -16.21 5.80 -5.45
CA ILE A 211 -15.90 4.37 -5.51
C ILE A 211 -15.72 3.83 -4.09
N ILE A 212 -14.90 4.47 -3.26
CA ILE A 212 -14.65 4.04 -1.88
C ILE A 212 -15.94 4.02 -1.05
N ASN A 213 -16.78 5.06 -1.16
CA ASN A 213 -18.07 5.11 -0.46
C ASN A 213 -19.03 3.99 -0.87
N LYS A 214 -18.91 3.48 -2.11
CA LYS A 214 -19.71 2.34 -2.59
C LYS A 214 -19.13 0.99 -2.15
N LEU A 215 -17.80 0.91 -2.02
CA LEU A 215 -17.12 -0.32 -1.61
C LEU A 215 -17.20 -0.56 -0.10
N ILE A 216 -17.25 0.51 0.69
CA ILE A 216 -17.12 0.44 2.15
C ILE A 216 -18.35 1.10 2.80
N PRO A 217 -19.35 0.31 3.25
CA PRO A 217 -20.51 0.84 3.96
C PRO A 217 -20.12 1.62 5.22
N GLY A 218 -20.77 2.77 5.44
CA GLY A 218 -20.53 3.62 6.61
C GLY A 218 -19.36 4.59 6.46
N VAL A 219 -18.54 4.47 5.42
CA VAL A 219 -17.57 5.49 5.03
C VAL A 219 -18.31 6.56 4.22
N ASN A 220 -18.21 7.81 4.63
CA ASN A 220 -18.83 8.94 3.94
C ASN A 220 -17.77 9.99 3.62
N LEU A 221 -16.94 9.67 2.62
CA LEU A 221 -15.95 10.62 2.11
C LEU A 221 -16.67 11.70 1.30
N ARG A 222 -16.42 12.97 1.63
CA ARG A 222 -16.93 14.08 0.80
C ARG A 222 -16.28 14.03 -0.58
N THR A 223 -17.07 14.22 -1.63
CA THR A 223 -16.58 14.28 -3.00
C THR A 223 -15.65 15.48 -3.14
N GLY A 224 -14.35 15.23 -3.21
CA GLY A 224 -13.29 16.25 -3.28
C GLY A 224 -12.12 16.01 -2.31
N ASP A 225 -12.36 15.39 -1.16
CA ASP A 225 -11.38 15.32 -0.06
C ASP A 225 -11.20 13.91 0.50
N ILE A 226 -10.49 13.06 -0.24
CA ILE A 226 -9.96 11.81 0.35
C ILE A 226 -8.97 12.15 1.47
N SER A 227 -8.35 13.33 1.40
CA SER A 227 -7.42 13.83 2.42
C SER A 227 -8.06 14.21 3.76
N GLU A 228 -9.40 14.44 3.83
CA GLU A 228 -10.06 14.84 5.07
C GLU A 228 -10.53 13.69 5.98
N TYR A 229 -10.64 12.46 5.46
CA TYR A 229 -11.00 11.31 6.30
C TYR A 229 -9.94 11.07 7.40
N HIS A 230 -8.69 11.38 7.09
CA HIS A 230 -7.56 11.29 8.04
C HIS A 230 -7.40 12.54 8.93
N ASN A 231 -8.16 13.63 8.67
CA ASN A 231 -7.98 14.92 9.36
C ASN A 231 -8.87 15.14 10.61
N LYS A 232 -9.62 14.15 11.05
CA LYS A 232 -10.29 14.25 12.36
C LYS A 232 -9.30 14.05 13.51
N GLY A 233 -8.31 14.93 13.58
CA GLY A 233 -7.39 15.03 14.71
C GLY A 233 -5.93 15.06 14.32
N MET A 234 -5.42 16.28 14.14
CA MET A 234 -4.00 16.68 14.13
C MET A 234 -3.28 16.82 12.76
N HIS A 235 -2.67 17.97 12.65
CA HIS A 235 -1.60 18.47 11.75
C HIS A 235 -0.89 17.47 10.82
N THR A 236 -0.96 17.76 9.51
CA THR A 236 0.02 17.41 8.44
C THR A 236 0.94 16.21 8.66
N THR A 237 0.44 15.05 9.01
CA THR A 237 1.26 13.88 9.18
C THR A 237 0.98 12.86 8.08
N THR A 238 2.05 12.50 7.39
CA THR A 238 2.18 11.52 6.30
C THR A 238 1.98 10.08 6.81
N PHE A 239 0.91 9.80 7.53
CA PHE A 239 0.65 8.46 8.02
C PHE A 239 -0.14 7.67 6.99
N SER A 240 0.24 6.41 6.82
CA SER A 240 -0.44 5.48 5.92
C SER A 240 -1.37 4.58 6.73
N GLU A 241 -2.56 4.33 6.20
CA GLU A 241 -3.56 3.45 6.79
C GLU A 241 -4.16 2.56 5.70
N MET A 242 -4.44 1.32 6.07
CA MET A 242 -5.12 0.35 5.21
C MET A 242 -6.57 0.24 5.65
N ILE A 243 -7.49 0.45 4.73
CA ILE A 243 -8.93 0.37 4.98
C ILE A 243 -9.38 -1.06 4.65
N PRO A 244 -9.92 -1.83 5.60
CA PRO A 244 -10.38 -3.19 5.34
C PRO A 244 -11.62 -3.18 4.45
N LEU A 245 -11.71 -4.15 3.54
CA LEU A 245 -12.86 -4.40 2.69
C LEU A 245 -13.74 -5.51 3.29
N LEU A 246 -15.06 -5.49 3.02
CA LEU A 246 -16.02 -6.46 3.56
C LEU A 246 -15.71 -7.90 3.17
N ASP A 247 -15.35 -8.11 1.91
CA ASP A 247 -15.05 -9.43 1.35
C ASP A 247 -13.57 -9.84 1.52
N GLY A 248 -12.89 -9.20 2.46
CA GLY A 248 -11.46 -9.36 2.68
C GLY A 248 -10.61 -8.52 1.74
N GLY A 249 -9.34 -8.33 2.12
CA GLY A 249 -8.42 -7.41 1.44
C GLY A 249 -8.44 -6.00 2.04
N TYR A 250 -7.64 -5.13 1.45
CA TYR A 250 -7.42 -3.78 1.97
C TYR A 250 -7.24 -2.78 0.84
N LEU A 251 -7.77 -1.58 1.03
CA LEU A 251 -7.40 -0.41 0.23
C LEU A 251 -6.35 0.41 0.98
N ILE A 252 -5.28 0.76 0.29
CA ILE A 252 -4.34 1.77 0.75
C ILE A 252 -4.79 3.09 0.13
N ASP A 253 -5.22 4.02 0.98
CA ASP A 253 -5.53 5.37 0.54
C ASP A 253 -4.25 6.21 0.45
N THR A 254 -4.21 7.06 -0.54
CA THR A 254 -3.02 7.72 -1.04
C THR A 254 -2.82 9.20 -0.70
N PRO A 255 -3.23 9.76 0.44
CA PRO A 255 -2.89 11.16 0.74
C PRO A 255 -1.37 11.37 0.76
N GLY A 256 -0.61 10.34 1.14
CA GLY A 256 0.86 10.34 1.13
C GLY A 256 1.50 10.02 -0.22
N ILE A 257 0.74 9.49 -1.19
CA ILE A 257 1.25 9.02 -2.49
C ILE A 257 0.95 10.02 -3.63
N LYS A 258 0.80 11.31 -3.32
CA LYS A 258 0.72 12.35 -4.36
C LYS A 258 1.93 12.37 -5.29
N GLY A 259 3.01 11.66 -4.93
CA GLY A 259 4.21 11.48 -5.74
C GLY A 259 4.34 10.12 -6.43
N PHE A 260 3.35 9.23 -6.37
CA PHE A 260 3.38 8.01 -7.18
C PHE A 260 3.13 8.41 -8.64
N GLY A 261 4.10 8.17 -9.50
CA GLY A 261 4.15 8.70 -10.88
C GLY A 261 5.13 9.86 -11.08
N THR A 262 5.83 10.30 -10.02
CA THR A 262 6.96 11.24 -10.09
C THR A 262 8.25 10.54 -9.62
N PHE A 263 8.53 9.38 -10.17
CA PHE A 263 9.78 8.69 -9.93
C PHE A 263 10.88 9.40 -10.76
N ASP A 264 11.99 9.81 -10.12
CA ASP A 264 13.18 10.23 -10.83
C ASP A 264 13.86 8.97 -11.36
N MET A 265 13.57 8.64 -12.62
CA MET A 265 14.24 7.58 -13.37
C MET A 265 15.46 8.20 -14.04
N GLU A 266 16.58 7.50 -14.00
CA GLU A 266 17.73 7.86 -14.86
C GLU A 266 17.30 7.60 -16.32
N GLU A 267 17.78 8.45 -17.24
CA GLU A 267 17.36 8.41 -18.64
C GLU A 267 17.59 7.04 -19.29
N GLU A 268 18.68 6.37 -18.93
CA GLU A 268 19.04 5.03 -19.42
C GLU A 268 18.11 3.93 -18.88
N GLU A 269 17.46 4.14 -17.74
CA GLU A 269 16.58 3.15 -17.12
C GLU A 269 15.14 3.25 -17.59
N VAL A 270 14.71 4.39 -18.13
CA VAL A 270 13.32 4.66 -18.51
C VAL A 270 12.75 3.58 -19.43
N GLY A 271 13.52 3.17 -20.44
CA GLY A 271 13.11 2.15 -21.39
C GLY A 271 12.82 0.78 -20.76
N HIS A 272 13.44 0.46 -19.62
CA HIS A 272 13.25 -0.82 -18.93
C HIS A 272 11.89 -0.94 -18.22
N TYR A 273 11.25 0.19 -17.95
CA TYR A 273 9.97 0.23 -17.24
C TYR A 273 8.76 0.33 -18.18
N PHE A 274 9.00 0.31 -19.50
CA PHE A 274 7.96 0.17 -20.52
C PHE A 274 8.07 -1.22 -21.11
N LYS A 275 7.09 -2.08 -20.82
CA LYS A 275 7.10 -3.51 -21.22
C LYS A 275 7.31 -3.69 -22.72
N GLU A 276 6.57 -2.93 -23.51
CA GLU A 276 6.65 -2.95 -24.96
C GLU A 276 8.03 -2.52 -25.49
N ILE A 277 8.64 -1.50 -24.85
CA ILE A 277 9.98 -1.05 -25.23
C ILE A 277 11.02 -2.11 -24.83
N PHE A 278 10.91 -2.65 -23.63
CA PHE A 278 11.84 -3.67 -23.11
C PHE A 278 11.79 -4.95 -23.95
N GLU A 279 10.61 -5.45 -24.29
CA GLU A 279 10.44 -6.66 -25.11
C GLU A 279 11.00 -6.47 -26.53
N TYR A 280 10.75 -5.30 -27.17
CA TYR A 280 11.27 -5.02 -28.49
C TYR A 280 12.75 -4.66 -28.51
N SER A 281 13.32 -4.14 -27.42
CA SER A 281 14.75 -3.81 -27.32
C SER A 281 15.64 -5.04 -27.50
N ALA A 282 15.18 -6.21 -27.02
CA ALA A 282 15.90 -7.49 -27.18
C ALA A 282 16.03 -7.92 -28.66
N GLN A 283 15.22 -7.35 -29.56
CA GLN A 283 15.24 -7.63 -31.01
C GLN A 283 16.00 -6.53 -31.78
N CYS A 284 16.47 -5.49 -31.09
CA CYS A 284 17.19 -4.38 -31.73
C CYS A 284 18.60 -4.80 -32.11
N LYS A 285 19.02 -4.52 -33.36
CA LYS A 285 20.38 -4.83 -33.85
C LYS A 285 21.43 -3.85 -33.33
N TYR A 286 21.02 -2.75 -32.70
CA TYR A 286 21.84 -1.63 -32.26
C TYR A 286 21.66 -1.37 -30.75
N GLY A 287 21.56 -2.43 -29.97
CA GLY A 287 21.43 -2.36 -28.51
C GLY A 287 22.74 -2.02 -27.80
#